data_04857e043aea39bf085f8c8916eb8297
#
_entry.id   04857e043aea39bf085f8c8916eb8297
#
_cell.length_a   1.000
_cell.length_b   1.000
_cell.length_c   1.000
_cell.angle_alpha   90.00
_cell.angle_beta   90.00
_cell.angle_gamma   90.00
#
_symmetry.space_group_name_H-M   'P 1'
#
loop_
_entity.id
_entity.type
_entity.pdbx_description
1 polymer ?
#
loop_
_entity_poly.entity_id
_entity_poly.type
_entity_poly.pdbx_seq_one_letter_code
_entity_poly.pdbx_strand_id
1 'polypeptide(L)' 'MSSWHYQLMRHNDGSLAVHEYYPSDGGAGWTREPIGIIGDNVEDVKASIQMILNDIDKHGVKNYE' A
#
# COMPACT_ATOMS: atom_id res chain seq x y z
N MET A 1 16.83 -10.04 1.83
CA MET A 1 15.47 -10.31 1.30
C MET A 1 14.59 -9.08 1.48
N SER A 2 13.95 -8.65 0.42
CA SER A 2 13.05 -7.50 0.51
C SER A 2 11.65 -7.97 0.84
N SER A 3 10.96 -7.19 1.65
CA SER A 3 9.55 -7.39 1.92
C SER A 3 8.81 -6.10 1.56
N TRP A 4 7.52 -6.23 1.35
CA TRP A 4 6.72 -5.07 1.02
C TRP A 4 5.39 -5.16 1.77
N HIS A 5 4.73 -4.02 1.90
CA HIS A 5 3.39 -3.98 2.48
C HIS A 5 2.56 -2.95 1.74
N TYR A 6 1.25 -3.00 1.95
CA TYR A 6 0.37 -1.95 1.47
C TYR A 6 0.53 -0.73 2.37
N GLN A 7 0.60 0.44 1.76
CA GLN A 7 0.83 1.68 2.49
C GLN A 7 -0.13 2.76 2.01
N LEU A 8 -0.86 3.33 2.95
CA LEU A 8 -1.70 4.49 2.65
C LEU A 8 -0.80 5.71 2.54
N MET A 9 -0.87 6.40 1.42
CA MET A 9 0.01 7.54 1.14
C MET A 9 -0.81 8.77 0.82
N ARG A 10 -0.35 9.91 1.35
CA ARG A 10 -0.97 11.21 1.11
C ARG A 10 -0.24 11.90 -0.02
N HIS A 11 -0.98 12.26 -1.05
CA HIS A 11 -0.45 12.99 -2.20
C HIS A 11 -0.53 14.49 -1.97
N ASN A 12 0.16 15.26 -2.81
CA ASN A 12 0.24 16.72 -2.67
C ASN A 12 -1.11 17.43 -2.68
N ASP A 13 -2.07 16.87 -3.39
CA ASP A 13 -3.42 17.45 -3.45
C ASP A 13 -4.27 17.11 -2.23
N GLY A 14 -3.70 16.40 -1.26
CA GLY A 14 -4.40 15.97 -0.04
C GLY A 14 -5.13 14.66 -0.17
N SER A 15 -5.18 14.06 -1.35
CA SER A 15 -5.85 12.77 -1.52
C SER A 15 -5.03 11.64 -0.91
N LEU A 16 -5.71 10.57 -0.54
CA LEU A 16 -5.10 9.37 0.02
C LEU A 16 -5.28 8.21 -0.96
N ALA A 17 -4.23 7.42 -1.13
CA ALA A 17 -4.28 6.25 -2.00
C ALA A 17 -3.40 5.15 -1.44
N VAL A 18 -3.70 3.90 -1.79
CA VAL A 18 -2.93 2.75 -1.34
C VAL A 18 -1.88 2.42 -2.39
N HIS A 19 -0.64 2.30 -1.94
CA HIS A 19 0.50 1.94 -2.78
C HIS A 19 1.18 0.70 -2.21
N GLU A 20 2.00 0.04 -3.01
CA GLU A 20 2.96 -0.93 -2.49
C GLU A 20 4.18 -0.17 -2.00
N TYR A 21 4.65 -0.53 -0.82
CA TYR A 21 5.75 0.14 -0.16
C TYR A 21 6.86 -0.86 0.12
N TYR A 22 8.08 -0.51 -0.26
CA TYR A 22 9.25 -1.38 -0.16
C TYR A 22 10.24 -0.75 0.81
N PRO A 23 10.17 -1.11 2.11
CA PRO A 23 11.14 -0.57 3.07
C PRO A 23 12.54 -1.12 2.80
N SER A 24 13.55 -0.30 3.01
CA SER A 24 14.93 -0.73 2.89
C SER A 24 15.83 0.14 3.76
N ASP A 25 17.03 -0.37 4.07
CA ASP A 25 17.99 0.33 4.92
C ASP A 25 18.57 1.57 4.24
N GLY A 26 18.68 1.54 2.92
CA GLY A 26 19.24 2.65 2.15
C GLY A 26 18.21 3.66 1.68
N GLY A 27 16.98 3.52 2.12
CA GLY A 27 15.86 4.35 1.70
C GLY A 27 14.70 3.49 1.23
N ALA A 28 13.50 3.99 1.39
CA ALA A 28 12.31 3.26 1.02
C ALA A 28 11.87 3.63 -0.40
N GLY A 29 11.15 2.72 -1.05
CA GLY A 29 10.53 2.97 -2.34
C GLY A 29 9.06 2.60 -2.30
N TRP A 30 8.30 3.12 -3.24
CA TRP A 30 6.88 2.79 -3.37
C TRP A 30 6.46 2.91 -4.83
N THR A 31 5.32 2.31 -5.18
CA THR A 31 4.83 2.35 -6.55
C THR A 31 4.44 3.78 -6.92
N ARG A 32 4.69 4.14 -8.19
CA ARG A 32 4.31 5.47 -8.70
C ARG A 32 2.79 5.62 -8.71
N GLU A 33 2.10 4.61 -9.19
CA GLU A 33 0.65 4.62 -9.29
C GLU A 33 0.03 3.87 -8.10
N PRO A 34 -1.16 4.28 -7.66
CA PRO A 34 -1.88 3.49 -6.65
C PRO A 34 -2.15 2.09 -7.17
N ILE A 35 -2.28 1.15 -6.24
CA ILE A 35 -2.58 -0.23 -6.62
C ILE A 35 -4.04 -0.37 -7.05
N GLY A 36 -4.30 -1.36 -7.93
CA GLY A 36 -5.64 -1.84 -8.19
C GLY A 36 -5.90 -3.10 -7.38
N ILE A 37 -7.15 -3.31 -7.01
CA ILE A 37 -7.54 -4.52 -6.30
C ILE A 37 -8.12 -5.48 -7.33
N ILE A 38 -7.35 -6.50 -7.68
CA ILE A 38 -7.71 -7.47 -8.72
C ILE A 38 -7.59 -8.86 -8.15
N GLY A 39 -8.55 -9.72 -8.44
CA GLY A 39 -8.51 -11.11 -8.06
C GLY A 39 -9.30 -11.96 -9.04
N ASP A 40 -9.04 -13.26 -9.05
CA ASP A 40 -9.71 -14.20 -9.95
C ASP A 40 -11.11 -14.53 -9.48
N ASN A 41 -11.41 -14.31 -8.21
CA ASN A 41 -12.71 -14.60 -7.62
C ASN A 41 -12.95 -13.68 -6.43
N VAL A 42 -14.15 -13.75 -5.86
CA VAL A 42 -14.57 -12.87 -4.77
C VAL A 42 -13.66 -13.04 -3.55
N GLU A 43 -13.28 -14.27 -3.24
CA GLU A 43 -12.45 -14.55 -2.05
C GLU A 43 -11.06 -13.92 -2.18
N ASP A 44 -10.47 -13.94 -3.37
CA ASP A 44 -9.17 -13.32 -3.62
C ASP A 44 -9.25 -11.80 -3.37
N VAL A 45 -10.31 -11.17 -3.87
CA VAL A 45 -10.51 -9.73 -3.68
C VAL A 45 -10.69 -9.40 -2.21
N LYS A 46 -11.51 -10.18 -1.50
CA LYS A 46 -11.74 -9.96 -0.07
C LYS A 46 -10.46 -10.12 0.73
N ALA A 47 -9.65 -11.13 0.39
CA ALA A 47 -8.37 -11.34 1.08
C ALA A 47 -7.43 -10.14 0.88
N SER A 48 -7.36 -9.60 -0.32
CA SER A 48 -6.55 -8.43 -0.60
C SER A 48 -7.02 -7.22 0.20
N ILE A 49 -8.33 -6.99 0.26
CA ILE A 49 -8.90 -5.89 1.04
C ILE A 49 -8.55 -6.04 2.52
N GLN A 50 -8.64 -7.26 3.05
CA GLN A 50 -8.31 -7.51 4.45
C GLN A 50 -6.84 -7.21 4.74
N MET A 51 -5.93 -7.61 3.85
CA MET A 51 -4.52 -7.32 3.99
C MET A 51 -4.26 -5.81 3.98
N ILE A 52 -4.95 -5.08 3.10
CA ILE A 52 -4.82 -3.62 3.03
C ILE A 52 -5.25 -2.98 4.34
N LEU A 53 -6.40 -3.40 4.88
CA LEU A 53 -6.90 -2.88 6.16
C LEU A 53 -5.90 -3.13 7.29
N ASN A 54 -5.38 -4.35 7.37
CA ASN A 54 -4.40 -4.70 8.40
C ASN A 54 -3.14 -3.85 8.28
N ASP A 55 -2.67 -3.63 7.05
CA ASP A 55 -1.46 -2.85 6.82
C ASP A 55 -1.66 -1.36 7.11
N ILE A 56 -2.84 -0.82 6.83
CA ILE A 56 -3.16 0.57 7.18
C ILE A 56 -3.13 0.76 8.69
N ASP A 57 -3.74 -0.18 9.43
CA ASP A 57 -3.75 -0.12 10.89
C ASP A 57 -2.34 -0.20 11.46
N LYS A 58 -1.48 -1.01 10.85
CA LYS A 58 -0.12 -1.24 11.35
C LYS A 58 0.83 -0.11 11.00
N HIS A 59 0.71 0.47 9.81
CA HIS A 59 1.72 1.40 9.27
C HIS A 59 1.24 2.85 9.18
N GLY A 60 -0.04 3.10 9.27
CA GLY A 60 -0.58 4.46 9.20
C GLY A 60 -0.43 5.10 7.83
N VAL A 61 -0.31 6.42 7.82
CA VAL A 61 -0.21 7.23 6.60
C VAL A 61 1.20 7.75 6.44
N LYS A 62 1.73 7.70 5.22
CA LYS A 62 3.01 8.32 4.87
C LYS A 62 2.80 9.31 3.72
N ASN A 63 3.69 10.28 3.61
CA ASN A 63 3.63 11.23 2.50
C ASN A 63 4.22 10.60 1.24
N TYR A 64 3.56 10.81 0.09
CA TYR A 64 4.03 10.31 -1.18
C TYR A 64 5.34 11.00 -1.58
N GLU A 65 5.51 12.26 -1.21
CA GLU A 65 6.71 13.06 -1.53
C GLU A 65 7.48 13.49 -0.30
#